data_0eeb6a1117f11ffae95f9117b28b4190
#
_entry.id   0eeb6a1117f11ffae95f9117b28b4190
#
_cell.length_a   1.000
_cell.length_b   1.000
_cell.length_c   1.000
_cell.angle_alpha   90.00
_cell.angle_beta   90.00
_cell.angle_gamma   90.00
#
_symmetry.space_group_name_H-M   'P 1'
#
loop_
_entity.id
_entity.type
_entity.pdbx_description
1 polymer ?
#
loop_
_entity_poly.entity_id
_entity_poly.type
_entity_poly.pdbx_seq_one_letter_code
_entity_poly.pdbx_strand_id
1 'polypeptide(L)'
;MSAKADFTAVMKILAKGSFPFAVYRLPGEDTVKVLIDRSEDLHVVENANADRGFVFAPFASESVPSVLLRPGAVAEFPMSSLPVVENLPRQMEGVYRWGEEDREHYVELVGRAKDALQQGTLEK
;
A
#
# COMPACT_ATOMS: atom_id res chain seq x y z
N MET A 1 -12.24 -16.60 -29.34
CA MET A 1 -12.63 -15.49 -28.45
C MET A 1 -11.96 -15.72 -27.10
N SER A 2 -10.94 -14.93 -26.81
CA SER A 2 -10.39 -14.96 -25.46
C SER A 2 -11.36 -14.25 -24.53
N ALA A 3 -11.99 -14.97 -23.63
CA ALA A 3 -12.74 -14.36 -22.56
C ALA A 3 -11.78 -13.49 -21.76
N LYS A 4 -12.08 -12.20 -21.60
CA LYS A 4 -11.35 -11.36 -20.67
C LYS A 4 -11.51 -11.97 -19.29
N ALA A 5 -10.38 -12.40 -18.69
CA ALA A 5 -10.40 -12.81 -17.31
C ALA A 5 -10.93 -11.65 -16.46
N ASP A 6 -11.89 -11.91 -15.62
CA ASP A 6 -12.39 -10.89 -14.72
C ASP A 6 -11.44 -10.72 -13.52
N PHE A 7 -11.56 -9.61 -12.84
CA PHE A 7 -10.71 -9.28 -11.70
C PHE A 7 -10.77 -10.37 -10.62
N THR A 8 -11.95 -10.87 -10.31
CA THR A 8 -12.14 -11.88 -9.27
C THR A 8 -11.43 -13.18 -9.62
N ALA A 9 -11.53 -13.62 -10.88
CA ALA A 9 -10.86 -14.83 -11.34
C ALA A 9 -9.33 -14.69 -11.24
N VAL A 10 -8.79 -13.55 -11.64
CA VAL A 10 -7.35 -13.27 -11.54
C VAL A 10 -6.90 -13.28 -10.08
N MET A 11 -7.65 -12.64 -9.18
CA MET A 11 -7.32 -12.64 -7.75
C MET A 11 -7.32 -14.03 -7.13
N LYS A 12 -8.26 -14.89 -7.52
CA LYS A 12 -8.30 -16.28 -7.05
C LYS A 12 -7.08 -17.07 -7.50
N ILE A 13 -6.64 -16.88 -8.74
CA ILE A 13 -5.44 -17.54 -9.27
C ILE A 13 -4.19 -17.05 -8.54
N LEU A 14 -4.04 -15.76 -8.35
CA LEU A 14 -2.88 -15.18 -7.67
C LEU A 14 -2.81 -15.56 -6.21
N ALA A 15 -3.94 -15.64 -5.53
CA ALA A 15 -3.99 -16.05 -4.13
C ALA A 15 -3.55 -17.49 -3.90
N LYS A 16 -3.71 -18.36 -4.90
CA LYS A 16 -3.28 -19.78 -4.85
C LYS A 16 -1.87 -20.00 -5.38
N GLY A 17 -1.34 -19.02 -6.10
CA GLY A 17 -0.02 -19.13 -6.71
C GLY A 17 1.09 -18.67 -5.75
N SER A 18 2.32 -18.84 -6.19
CA SER A 18 3.53 -18.46 -5.46
C SER A 18 4.21 -17.20 -6.01
N PHE A 19 3.69 -16.63 -7.08
CA PHE A 19 4.27 -15.43 -7.68
C PHE A 19 3.90 -14.18 -6.87
N PRO A 20 4.87 -13.29 -6.60
CA PRO A 20 4.57 -11.99 -6.01
C PRO A 20 3.73 -11.15 -6.96
N PHE A 21 2.80 -10.40 -6.42
CA PHE A 21 1.97 -9.51 -7.21
C PHE A 21 1.61 -8.25 -6.42
N ALA A 22 1.27 -7.21 -7.14
CA ALA A 22 0.77 -5.96 -6.56
C ALA A 22 -0.52 -5.56 -7.27
N VAL A 23 -1.49 -5.12 -6.50
CA VAL A 23 -2.75 -4.58 -6.99
C VAL A 23 -2.82 -3.13 -6.55
N TYR A 24 -2.92 -2.22 -7.50
CA TYR A 24 -2.84 -0.79 -7.17
C TYR A 24 -3.62 0.05 -8.16
N ARG A 25 -3.95 1.24 -7.72
CA ARG A 25 -4.57 2.28 -8.54
C ARG A 25 -3.80 3.58 -8.32
N LEU A 26 -3.41 4.23 -9.40
CA LEU A 26 -2.76 5.53 -9.32
C LEU A 26 -3.80 6.63 -9.08
N PRO A 27 -3.43 7.71 -8.39
CA PRO A 27 -4.35 8.83 -8.18
C PRO A 27 -4.87 9.40 -9.50
N GLY A 28 -6.17 9.64 -9.57
CA GLY A 28 -6.82 10.18 -10.74
C GLY A 28 -7.12 9.19 -11.86
N GLU A 29 -6.71 7.94 -11.72
CA GLU A 29 -7.01 6.89 -12.69
C GLU A 29 -8.24 6.07 -12.30
N ASP A 30 -9.03 5.68 -13.29
CA ASP A 30 -10.21 4.83 -13.11
C ASP A 30 -9.91 3.35 -13.34
N THR A 31 -8.65 3.00 -13.40
CA THR A 31 -8.18 1.66 -13.74
C THR A 31 -7.36 1.08 -12.60
N VAL A 32 -7.68 -0.14 -12.19
CA VAL A 32 -6.87 -0.91 -11.24
C VAL A 32 -5.87 -1.73 -12.04
N LYS A 33 -4.62 -1.67 -11.62
CA LYS A 33 -3.52 -2.41 -12.25
C LYS A 33 -3.12 -3.57 -11.36
N VAL A 34 -2.88 -4.70 -11.99
CA VAL A 34 -2.33 -5.90 -11.34
C VAL A 34 -1.00 -6.21 -12.00
N LEU A 35 0.07 -6.10 -11.25
CA LEU A 35 1.42 -6.40 -11.71
C LEU A 35 1.85 -7.72 -11.08
N ILE A 36 2.29 -8.66 -11.91
CA ILE A 36 2.72 -9.98 -11.48
C ILE A 36 4.17 -10.16 -11.83
N ASP A 37 4.99 -10.47 -10.84
CA ASP A 37 6.37 -10.89 -11.06
C ASP A 37 6.38 -12.40 -11.32
N ARG A 38 6.91 -12.82 -12.45
CA ARG A 38 6.98 -14.23 -12.82
C ARG A 38 8.11 -14.99 -12.11
N SER A 39 8.88 -14.30 -11.30
CA SER A 39 9.88 -14.91 -10.43
C SER A 39 9.27 -15.25 -9.08
N GLU A 40 9.48 -16.44 -8.58
CA GLU A 40 9.04 -16.84 -7.24
C GLU A 40 9.86 -16.17 -6.14
N ASP A 41 11.05 -15.71 -6.47
CA ASP A 41 11.95 -15.06 -5.52
C ASP A 41 11.73 -13.54 -5.51
N LEU A 42 11.70 -12.97 -4.32
CA LEU A 42 11.65 -11.52 -4.16
C LEU A 42 12.97 -10.90 -4.58
N HIS A 43 12.91 -9.87 -5.41
CA HIS A 43 14.08 -9.17 -5.90
C HIS A 43 14.38 -7.97 -5.01
N VAL A 44 15.46 -8.04 -4.25
CA VAL A 44 15.90 -6.95 -3.38
C VAL A 44 16.63 -5.90 -4.19
N VAL A 45 16.29 -4.63 -3.98
CA VAL A 45 16.93 -3.51 -4.66
C VAL A 45 17.50 -2.52 -3.65
N GLU A 46 18.69 -2.01 -3.95
CA GLU A 46 19.32 -0.97 -3.13
C GLU A 46 18.86 0.42 -3.54
N ASN A 47 18.58 0.60 -4.83
CA ASN A 47 18.13 1.88 -5.38
C ASN A 47 16.78 1.70 -6.09
N ALA A 48 15.74 2.30 -5.54
CA ALA A 48 14.39 2.23 -6.09
C ALA A 48 14.24 2.81 -7.51
N ASN A 49 15.18 3.64 -7.94
CA ASN A 49 15.14 4.27 -9.26
C ASN A 49 15.91 3.52 -10.34
N ALA A 50 16.55 2.40 -9.98
CA ALA A 50 17.43 1.68 -10.91
C ALA A 50 16.68 0.84 -11.93
N ASP A 51 15.52 0.28 -11.57
CA ASP A 51 14.78 -0.66 -12.41
C ASP A 51 13.31 -0.29 -12.52
N ARG A 52 12.66 -0.84 -13.54
CA ARG A 52 11.21 -0.69 -13.71
C ARG A 52 10.46 -1.76 -12.94
N GLY A 53 9.36 -1.38 -12.33
CA GLY A 53 8.49 -2.28 -11.61
C GLY A 53 7.78 -1.59 -10.46
N PHE A 54 7.21 -2.40 -9.60
CA PHE A 54 6.57 -1.93 -8.39
C PHE A 54 7.55 -2.09 -7.22
N VAL A 55 7.91 -0.99 -6.59
CA VAL A 55 8.84 -1.00 -5.46
C VAL A 55 8.07 -0.92 -4.16
N PHE A 56 8.29 -1.90 -3.30
CA PHE A 56 7.81 -1.88 -1.94
C PHE A 56 8.96 -1.54 -1.00
N ALA A 57 9.02 -0.28 -0.60
CA ALA A 57 10.09 0.24 0.23
C ALA A 57 9.58 0.52 1.65
N PRO A 58 10.13 -0.13 2.67
CA PRO A 58 9.74 0.16 4.04
C PRO A 58 10.23 1.55 4.46
N PHE A 59 9.53 2.15 5.39
CA PHE A 59 9.90 3.47 5.92
C PHE A 59 11.29 3.45 6.58
N ALA A 60 11.59 2.38 7.32
CA ALA A 60 12.90 2.18 7.94
C ALA A 60 13.72 1.18 7.11
N SER A 61 14.38 1.68 6.05
CA SER A 61 15.13 0.84 5.11
C SER A 61 16.41 0.23 5.69
N GLU A 62 16.84 0.64 6.87
CA GLU A 62 18.05 0.12 7.52
C GLU A 62 17.90 -1.33 7.98
N SER A 63 16.69 -1.73 8.41
CA SER A 63 16.42 -3.05 8.94
C SER A 63 15.68 -3.99 8.00
N VAL A 64 14.97 -3.43 7.02
CA VAL A 64 14.17 -4.19 6.05
C VAL A 64 14.52 -3.74 4.64
N PRO A 65 14.94 -4.64 3.76
CA PRO A 65 15.31 -4.25 2.39
C PRO A 65 14.08 -3.85 1.57
N SER A 66 14.32 -3.00 0.58
CA SER A 66 13.31 -2.69 -0.44
C SER A 66 13.20 -3.83 -1.43
N VAL A 67 11.99 -4.11 -1.88
CA VAL A 67 11.68 -5.21 -2.79
C VAL A 67 11.11 -4.65 -4.08
N LEU A 68 11.56 -5.17 -5.21
CA LEU A 68 11.06 -4.82 -6.53
C LEU A 68 10.26 -5.99 -7.11
N LEU A 69 9.02 -5.72 -7.49
CA LEU A 69 8.24 -6.62 -8.32
C LEU A 69 8.43 -6.21 -9.78
N ARG A 70 9.03 -7.10 -10.56
CA ARG A 70 9.28 -6.84 -11.98
C ARG A 70 8.01 -7.09 -12.80
N PRO A 71 7.76 -6.31 -13.86
CA PRO A 71 6.54 -6.45 -14.65
C PRO A 71 6.61 -7.66 -15.58
N GLY A 72 6.48 -8.87 -15.04
CA GLY A 72 6.40 -10.10 -15.83
C GLY A 72 5.07 -10.18 -16.58
N ALA A 73 4.00 -9.75 -15.95
CA ALA A 73 2.69 -9.57 -16.58
C ALA A 73 1.98 -8.40 -15.90
N VAL A 74 1.25 -7.62 -16.68
CA VAL A 74 0.44 -6.49 -16.18
C VAL A 74 -0.96 -6.65 -16.75
N ALA A 75 -1.97 -6.61 -15.88
CA ALA A 75 -3.37 -6.60 -16.27
C ALA A 75 -4.02 -5.31 -15.77
N GLU A 76 -4.99 -4.82 -16.53
CA GLU A 76 -5.73 -3.61 -16.19
C GLU A 76 -7.22 -3.91 -16.15
N PHE A 77 -7.89 -3.39 -15.13
CA PHE A 77 -9.33 -3.58 -14.95
C PHE A 77 -9.98 -2.22 -14.66
N PRO A 78 -11.04 -1.86 -15.42
CA PRO A 78 -11.77 -0.64 -15.08
C PRO A 78 -12.38 -0.75 -13.68
N MET A 79 -12.38 0.34 -12.94
CA MET A 79 -13.00 0.37 -11.61
C MET A 79 -14.46 -0.08 -11.64
N SER A 80 -15.18 0.23 -12.70
CA SER A 80 -16.57 -0.17 -12.89
C SER A 80 -16.78 -1.68 -13.01
N SER A 81 -15.71 -2.43 -13.33
CA SER A 81 -15.78 -3.90 -13.47
C SER A 81 -15.48 -4.64 -12.18
N LEU A 82 -15.05 -3.93 -11.13
CA LEU A 82 -14.74 -4.55 -9.85
C LEU A 82 -16.02 -4.94 -9.10
N PRO A 83 -16.00 -6.06 -8.36
CA PRO A 83 -17.16 -6.45 -7.56
C PRO A 83 -17.37 -5.46 -6.41
N VAL A 84 -18.64 -5.18 -6.15
CA VAL A 84 -19.03 -4.39 -4.97
C VAL A 84 -19.12 -5.34 -3.77
N VAL A 85 -18.36 -5.07 -2.74
CA VAL A 85 -18.39 -5.85 -1.50
C VAL A 85 -19.21 -5.09 -0.47
N GLU A 86 -20.42 -5.55 -0.22
CA GLU A 86 -21.36 -4.87 0.67
C GLU A 86 -21.12 -5.18 2.15
N ASN A 87 -20.64 -6.38 2.45
CA ASN A 87 -20.48 -6.85 3.84
C ASN A 87 -19.07 -7.39 4.07
N LEU A 88 -18.11 -6.48 4.24
CA LEU A 88 -16.78 -6.88 4.70
C LEU A 88 -16.84 -7.22 6.19
N PRO A 89 -16.43 -8.45 6.58
CA PRO A 89 -16.28 -8.73 7.99
C PRO A 89 -15.22 -7.81 8.59
N ARG A 90 -15.62 -7.01 9.54
CA ARG A 90 -14.69 -6.16 10.26
C ARG A 90 -14.04 -7.01 11.36
N GLN A 91 -12.74 -7.19 11.26
CA GLN A 91 -12.00 -7.67 12.42
C GLN A 91 -11.90 -6.50 13.40
N MET A 92 -12.64 -6.61 14.48
CA MET A 92 -12.69 -5.57 15.51
C MET A 92 -11.61 -5.73 16.58
N GLU A 93 -10.74 -6.72 16.44
CA GLU A 93 -9.62 -6.89 17.36
C GLU A 93 -8.62 -5.75 17.20
N GLY A 94 -8.26 -5.13 18.31
CA GLY A 94 -7.29 -4.06 18.31
C GLY A 94 -7.81 -2.70 17.89
N VAL A 95 -9.12 -2.47 17.95
CA VAL A 95 -9.67 -1.14 17.69
C VAL A 95 -9.22 -0.19 18.80
N TYR A 96 -8.38 0.76 18.40
CA TYR A 96 -7.97 1.83 19.28
C TYR A 96 -9.13 2.80 19.47
N ARG A 97 -9.55 3.00 20.70
CA ARG A 97 -10.55 3.99 21.04
C ARG A 97 -9.87 5.24 21.55
N TRP A 98 -10.12 6.34 20.86
CA TRP A 98 -9.64 7.64 21.28
C TRP A 98 -10.34 8.04 22.60
N GLY A 99 -9.59 8.09 23.69
CA GLY A 99 -10.08 8.44 25.00
C GLY A 99 -9.73 9.87 25.40
N GLU A 100 -10.22 10.29 26.55
CA GLU A 100 -9.97 11.63 27.10
C GLU A 100 -8.48 11.86 27.37
N GLU A 101 -7.76 10.86 27.88
CA GLU A 101 -6.32 10.93 28.09
C GLU A 101 -5.54 11.15 26.80
N ASP A 102 -5.96 10.53 25.72
CA ASP A 102 -5.33 10.70 24.40
C ASP A 102 -5.53 12.12 23.88
N ARG A 103 -6.70 12.67 24.08
CA ARG A 103 -7.02 14.05 23.72
C ARG A 103 -6.16 15.03 24.50
N GLU A 104 -6.07 14.85 25.80
CA GLU A 104 -5.24 15.68 26.68
C GLU A 104 -3.77 15.64 26.27
N HIS A 105 -3.27 14.45 25.99
CA HIS A 105 -1.89 14.25 25.53
C HIS A 105 -1.63 14.94 24.19
N TYR A 106 -2.56 14.81 23.25
CA TYR A 106 -2.48 15.46 21.94
C TYR A 106 -2.47 16.99 22.07
N VAL A 107 -3.39 17.55 22.87
CA VAL A 107 -3.48 18.99 23.12
C VAL A 107 -2.19 19.51 23.76
N GLU A 108 -1.63 18.75 24.70
CA GLU A 108 -0.36 19.11 25.32
C GLU A 108 0.79 19.11 24.31
N LEU A 109 0.89 18.11 23.44
CA LEU A 109 1.91 18.04 22.40
C LEU A 109 1.81 19.21 21.42
N VAL A 110 0.60 19.57 20.99
CA VAL A 110 0.37 20.72 20.11
C VAL A 110 0.77 22.01 20.81
N GLY A 111 0.42 22.18 22.08
CA GLY A 111 0.82 23.34 22.87
C GLY A 111 2.33 23.50 22.98
N ARG A 112 3.04 22.41 23.24
CA ARG A 112 4.52 22.39 23.29
C ARG A 112 5.14 22.75 21.94
N ALA A 113 4.60 22.24 20.86
CA ALA A 113 5.07 22.56 19.51
C ALA A 113 4.86 24.04 19.18
N LYS A 114 3.71 24.60 19.52
CA LYS A 114 3.43 26.04 19.34
C LYS A 114 4.40 26.91 20.14
N ASP A 115 4.63 26.58 21.40
CA ASP A 115 5.55 27.31 22.26
C ASP A 115 6.98 27.26 21.71
N ALA A 116 7.43 26.10 21.25
CA ALA A 116 8.74 25.93 20.64
C ALA A 116 8.91 26.76 19.37
N LEU A 117 7.87 26.85 18.53
CA LEU A 117 7.88 27.71 17.34
C LEU A 117 7.94 29.19 17.70
N GLN A 118 7.19 29.63 18.72
CA GLN A 118 7.19 31.02 19.17
C GLN A 118 8.51 31.43 19.79
N GLN A 119 9.18 30.50 20.48
CA GLN A 119 10.49 30.73 21.10
C GLN A 119 11.65 30.59 20.10
N GLY A 120 11.39 30.16 18.87
CA GLY A 120 12.40 29.99 17.84
C GLY A 120 13.29 28.75 18.01
N THR A 121 12.89 27.82 18.87
CA THR A 121 13.62 26.55 19.04
C THR A 121 13.32 25.52 17.96
N LEU A 122 12.19 25.71 17.25
CA LEU A 122 11.84 24.92 16.07
C LEU A 122 11.69 25.86 14.88
N GLU A 123 12.27 25.48 13.76
CA GLU A 123 12.05 26.14 12.48
C GLU A 123 10.91 25.43 11.73
N LYS A 124 10.19 26.21 10.94
CA LYS A 124 9.11 25.67 10.09
C LYS A 124 9.59 24.63 9.09
#